data_034c515331d26cf2938509a0b069eaf3
#
_entry.id   034c515331d26cf2938509a0b069eaf3
#
_cell.length_a   1.000
_cell.length_b   1.000
_cell.length_c   1.000
_cell.angle_alpha   90.00
_cell.angle_beta   90.00
_cell.angle_gamma   90.00
#
_symmetry.space_group_name_H-M   'P 1'
#
loop_
_entity.id
_entity.type
_entity.pdbx_description
1 polymer ?
#
loop_
_entity_poly.entity_id
_entity_poly.type
_entity_poly.pdbx_seq_one_letter_code
_entity_poly.pdbx_strand_id
1 'polypeptide(L)'
;LSRLTLEEKVKLTHAQSKFSSAGVPRLGIPDVWTDDGPHGIRPDVLWDEWEQAGCTNDSCVAFPALTCLAATWNPEMSLLYGQSIGEEARYRNKSVLLGPGVNIYRTPLNGRNFEYMGEDPYLAGKMVSPYIRGVQQNGVAACVKHFALNNHEVNRHTTNVIVDDHALYEIYLPAFKMAVQEGGAWSIMGAYNLYKGQHLCHNQYTLNDILKGEWGFDGVVISDWGG
;
A
#
# COMPACT_ATOMS: atom_id res chain seq x y z
N LEU A 1 -22.02 8.16 -8.24
CA LEU A 1 -21.35 9.22 -9.05
C LEU A 1 -22.33 10.25 -9.57
N SER A 2 -23.51 9.85 -10.09
CA SER A 2 -24.52 10.76 -10.64
C SER A 2 -25.08 11.79 -9.63
N ARG A 3 -25.04 11.47 -8.34
CA ARG A 3 -25.52 12.35 -7.25
C ARG A 3 -24.47 13.36 -6.75
N LEU A 4 -23.21 13.22 -7.19
CA LEU A 4 -22.11 14.10 -6.80
C LEU A 4 -22.06 15.35 -7.68
N THR A 5 -21.80 16.50 -7.07
CA THR A 5 -21.44 17.73 -7.79
C THR A 5 -20.03 17.60 -8.40
N LEU A 6 -19.67 18.49 -9.32
CA LEU A 6 -18.32 18.50 -9.88
C LEU A 6 -17.27 18.78 -8.79
N GLU A 7 -17.54 19.72 -7.89
CA GLU A 7 -16.65 20.05 -6.78
C GLU A 7 -16.42 18.84 -5.85
N GLU A 8 -17.47 18.10 -5.51
CA GLU A 8 -17.36 16.89 -4.70
C GLU A 8 -16.55 15.79 -5.39
N LYS A 9 -16.75 15.62 -6.71
CA LYS A 9 -15.94 14.68 -7.49
C LYS A 9 -14.48 15.04 -7.48
N VAL A 10 -14.14 16.33 -7.61
CA VAL A 10 -12.76 16.82 -7.55
C VAL A 10 -12.18 16.56 -6.16
N LYS A 11 -12.89 16.89 -5.09
CA LYS A 11 -12.43 16.66 -3.70
C LYS A 11 -12.13 15.19 -3.40
N LEU A 12 -12.86 14.26 -4.00
CA LEU A 12 -12.61 12.81 -3.85
C LEU A 12 -11.34 12.31 -4.55
N THR A 13 -10.73 13.11 -5.43
CA THR A 13 -9.55 12.69 -6.22
C THR A 13 -8.23 13.14 -5.63
N HIS A 14 -8.22 13.84 -4.51
CA HIS A 14 -7.00 14.29 -3.85
C HIS A 14 -7.14 14.25 -2.32
N ALA A 15 -6.00 14.29 -1.63
CA ALA A 15 -5.97 14.38 -0.18
C ALA A 15 -6.48 15.76 0.29
N GLN A 16 -7.14 15.78 1.45
CA GLN A 16 -7.51 16.99 2.16
C GLN A 16 -6.54 17.31 3.32
N SER A 17 -5.82 16.32 3.78
CA SER A 17 -4.80 16.44 4.82
C SER A 17 -3.65 15.49 4.54
N LYS A 18 -2.67 15.42 5.43
CA LYS A 18 -1.53 14.51 5.32
C LYS A 18 -1.96 13.04 5.14
N PHE A 19 -3.02 12.60 5.81
CA PHE A 19 -3.48 11.21 5.82
C PHE A 19 -4.99 11.06 5.63
N SER A 20 -5.66 12.00 4.96
CA SER A 20 -7.09 11.83 4.69
C SER A 20 -7.53 12.39 3.34
N SER A 21 -8.58 11.79 2.80
CA SER A 21 -9.33 12.30 1.66
C SER A 21 -10.75 12.66 2.09
N ALA A 22 -11.30 13.74 1.54
CA ALA A 22 -12.62 14.23 1.91
C ALA A 22 -13.72 13.26 1.52
N GLY A 23 -14.69 13.09 2.42
CA GLY A 23 -15.97 12.46 2.13
C GLY A 23 -16.99 13.41 1.51
N VAL A 24 -18.24 12.97 1.48
CA VAL A 24 -19.39 13.78 1.04
C VAL A 24 -20.52 13.64 2.07
N PRO A 25 -20.50 14.45 3.15
CA PRO A 25 -21.41 14.30 4.30
C PRO A 25 -22.89 14.31 3.92
N ARG A 26 -23.30 15.17 2.98
CA ARG A 26 -24.70 15.21 2.53
C ARG A 26 -25.20 13.92 1.87
N LEU A 27 -24.30 13.04 1.45
CA LEU A 27 -24.60 11.72 0.90
C LEU A 27 -24.27 10.58 1.86
N GLY A 28 -23.84 10.89 3.09
CA GLY A 28 -23.42 9.90 4.08
C GLY A 28 -22.10 9.20 3.73
N ILE A 29 -21.27 9.78 2.88
CA ILE A 29 -19.94 9.29 2.54
C ILE A 29 -18.95 9.89 3.53
N PRO A 30 -18.33 9.08 4.41
CA PRO A 30 -17.36 9.57 5.40
C PRO A 30 -16.04 9.96 4.75
N ASP A 31 -15.21 10.72 5.48
CA ASP A 31 -13.81 10.91 5.14
C ASP A 31 -13.07 9.55 5.17
N VAL A 32 -12.11 9.41 4.27
CA VAL A 32 -11.23 8.22 4.23
C VAL A 32 -9.93 8.58 4.93
N TRP A 33 -9.67 7.93 6.05
CA TRP A 33 -8.43 8.08 6.81
C TRP A 33 -7.46 6.96 6.49
N THR A 34 -6.25 7.32 6.11
CA THR A 34 -5.14 6.38 5.86
C THR A 34 -4.16 6.41 7.03
N ASP A 35 -3.32 5.39 7.14
CA ASP A 35 -2.22 5.39 8.11
C ASP A 35 -1.06 4.51 7.65
N ASP A 36 0.16 4.95 7.95
CA ASP A 36 1.34 4.11 7.88
C ASP A 36 1.39 3.18 9.11
N GLY A 37 1.84 1.98 9.04
CA GLY A 37 2.51 1.33 7.96
C GLY A 37 2.38 -0.18 8.08
N PRO A 38 3.25 -0.95 7.37
CA PRO A 38 3.12 -2.41 7.24
C PRO A 38 3.27 -3.20 8.54
N HIS A 39 3.87 -2.65 9.58
CA HIS A 39 4.17 -3.31 10.85
C HIS A 39 3.90 -2.42 12.07
N GLY A 40 2.88 -1.60 11.98
CA GLY A 40 2.35 -0.81 13.10
C GLY A 40 1.56 0.39 12.61
N ILE A 41 0.52 0.75 13.36
CA ILE A 41 -0.26 1.95 13.09
C ILE A 41 0.45 3.10 13.77
N ARG A 42 0.99 4.05 12.99
CA ARG A 42 1.74 5.16 13.55
C ARG A 42 0.86 6.12 14.38
N PRO A 43 1.42 6.91 15.29
CA PRO A 43 0.72 8.02 15.92
C PRO A 43 0.20 9.02 14.89
N ASP A 44 -0.97 9.62 15.18
CA ASP A 44 -1.53 10.65 14.32
C ASP A 44 -0.59 11.87 14.20
N VAL A 45 -0.58 12.47 13.02
CA VAL A 45 0.20 13.68 12.73
C VAL A 45 -0.72 14.89 12.61
N LEU A 46 -0.13 16.08 12.65
CA LEU A 46 -0.84 17.33 12.38
C LEU A 46 -1.43 17.34 10.97
N TRP A 47 -2.42 18.17 10.75
CA TRP A 47 -3.23 18.17 9.53
C TRP A 47 -2.39 18.21 8.24
N ASP A 48 -1.43 19.10 8.16
CA ASP A 48 -0.58 19.31 6.98
C ASP A 48 0.92 19.06 7.22
N GLU A 49 1.29 18.58 8.40
CA GLU A 49 2.69 18.41 8.80
C GLU A 49 2.99 16.97 9.22
N TRP A 50 4.28 16.65 9.30
CA TRP A 50 4.75 15.32 9.73
C TRP A 50 4.94 15.18 11.24
N GLU A 51 4.79 16.29 11.98
CA GLU A 51 4.88 16.30 13.43
C GLU A 51 3.71 15.54 14.07
N GLN A 52 3.97 14.82 15.14
CA GLN A 52 2.93 14.08 15.87
C GLN A 52 1.90 15.04 16.46
N ALA A 53 0.63 14.67 16.36
CA ALA A 53 -0.47 15.45 16.91
C ALA A 53 -0.52 15.43 18.45
N GLY A 54 0.16 14.48 19.11
CA GLY A 54 0.22 14.37 20.55
C GLY A 54 -1.10 13.92 21.20
N CYS A 55 -1.85 13.06 20.49
CA CYS A 55 -3.10 12.52 21.00
C CYS A 55 -2.87 11.57 22.19
N THR A 56 -3.80 11.51 23.11
CA THR A 56 -3.70 10.66 24.33
C THR A 56 -3.68 9.15 24.04
N ASN A 57 -4.14 8.75 22.84
CA ASN A 57 -4.20 7.37 22.36
C ASN A 57 -3.09 7.02 21.35
N ASP A 58 -1.98 7.75 21.36
CA ASP A 58 -0.88 7.56 20.41
C ASP A 58 0.00 6.33 20.69
N SER A 59 -0.23 5.61 21.79
CA SER A 59 0.41 4.31 22.01
C SER A 59 -0.06 3.32 20.94
N CYS A 60 0.86 2.75 20.20
CA CYS A 60 0.60 1.78 19.15
C CYS A 60 1.53 0.56 19.29
N VAL A 61 1.08 -0.57 18.76
CA VAL A 61 1.86 -1.81 18.79
C VAL A 61 2.93 -1.78 17.69
N ALA A 62 4.17 -2.06 18.08
CA ALA A 62 5.24 -2.35 17.12
C ALA A 62 5.17 -3.85 16.77
N PHE A 63 4.61 -4.16 15.61
CA PHE A 63 4.59 -5.51 15.07
C PHE A 63 5.97 -5.90 14.52
N PRO A 64 6.28 -7.21 14.42
CA PRO A 64 7.50 -7.66 13.78
C PRO A 64 7.65 -7.13 12.34
N ALA A 65 8.88 -6.86 11.90
CA ALA A 65 9.13 -6.47 10.52
C ALA A 65 8.60 -7.53 9.52
N LEU A 66 8.17 -7.11 8.33
CA LEU A 66 7.63 -8.07 7.36
C LEU A 66 8.65 -9.11 6.90
N THR A 67 9.94 -8.79 6.93
CA THR A 67 11.02 -9.77 6.74
C THR A 67 10.93 -10.91 7.77
N CYS A 68 10.69 -10.57 9.04
CA CYS A 68 10.52 -11.56 10.11
C CYS A 68 9.26 -12.40 9.90
N LEU A 69 8.15 -11.76 9.51
CA LEU A 69 6.91 -12.46 9.18
C LEU A 69 7.12 -13.45 8.02
N ALA A 70 7.74 -13.02 6.93
CA ALA A 70 8.01 -13.87 5.77
C ALA A 70 8.94 -15.05 6.11
N ALA A 71 9.93 -14.85 7.00
CA ALA A 71 10.84 -15.89 7.47
C ALA A 71 10.15 -17.02 8.27
N THR A 72 8.91 -16.83 8.69
CA THR A 72 8.11 -17.89 9.32
C THR A 72 7.65 -18.96 8.32
N TRP A 73 7.53 -18.62 7.05
CA TRP A 73 6.95 -19.47 5.99
C TRP A 73 5.54 -19.98 6.33
N ASN A 74 4.85 -19.25 7.19
CA ASN A 74 3.55 -19.65 7.72
C ASN A 74 2.43 -18.69 7.29
N PRO A 75 1.61 -19.04 6.30
CA PRO A 75 0.49 -18.21 5.84
C PRO A 75 -0.59 -17.95 6.91
N GLU A 76 -0.77 -18.88 7.88
CA GLU A 76 -1.72 -18.69 8.99
C GLU A 76 -1.21 -17.60 9.95
N MET A 77 0.11 -17.56 10.19
CA MET A 77 0.72 -16.47 10.96
C MET A 77 0.56 -15.14 10.25
N SER A 78 0.69 -15.13 8.92
CA SER A 78 0.46 -13.91 8.13
C SER A 78 -0.99 -13.44 8.18
N LEU A 79 -1.95 -14.35 8.17
CA LEU A 79 -3.35 -14.03 8.37
C LEU A 79 -3.61 -13.43 9.76
N LEU A 80 -3.09 -14.06 10.81
CA LEU A 80 -3.22 -13.57 12.18
C LEU A 80 -2.58 -12.19 12.35
N TYR A 81 -1.40 -11.97 11.75
CA TYR A 81 -0.74 -10.67 11.74
C TYR A 81 -1.64 -9.60 11.09
N GLY A 82 -2.19 -9.92 9.91
CA GLY A 82 -3.12 -9.01 9.21
C GLY A 82 -4.38 -8.72 10.02
N GLN A 83 -4.95 -9.71 10.69
CA GLN A 83 -6.10 -9.54 11.59
C GLN A 83 -5.78 -8.57 12.73
N SER A 84 -4.64 -8.78 13.40
CA SER A 84 -4.27 -8.00 14.58
C SER A 84 -3.96 -6.53 14.22
N ILE A 85 -3.21 -6.29 13.15
CA ILE A 85 -2.91 -4.91 12.73
C ILE A 85 -4.15 -4.21 12.14
N GLY A 86 -5.02 -4.96 11.46
CA GLY A 86 -6.29 -4.45 10.94
C GLY A 86 -7.27 -4.09 12.04
N GLU A 87 -7.31 -4.86 13.13
CA GLU A 87 -8.09 -4.56 14.33
C GLU A 87 -7.62 -3.24 14.98
N GLU A 88 -6.30 -3.06 15.15
CA GLU A 88 -5.76 -1.82 15.68
C GLU A 88 -6.06 -0.62 14.76
N ALA A 89 -5.90 -0.77 13.44
CA ALA A 89 -6.25 0.26 12.47
C ALA A 89 -7.73 0.65 12.57
N ARG A 90 -8.62 -0.34 12.68
CA ARG A 90 -10.06 -0.12 12.86
C ARG A 90 -10.39 0.58 14.16
N TYR A 91 -9.77 0.16 15.28
CA TYR A 91 -9.92 0.80 16.58
C TYR A 91 -9.51 2.28 16.55
N ARG A 92 -8.50 2.61 15.77
CA ARG A 92 -7.99 3.98 15.57
C ARG A 92 -8.73 4.75 14.45
N ASN A 93 -9.88 4.24 13.99
CA ASN A 93 -10.71 4.85 12.94
C ASN A 93 -10.01 5.05 11.60
N LYS A 94 -9.06 4.17 11.26
CA LYS A 94 -8.42 4.19 9.95
C LYS A 94 -9.22 3.37 8.94
N SER A 95 -9.37 3.91 7.75
CA SER A 95 -10.08 3.27 6.64
C SER A 95 -9.14 2.47 5.74
N VAL A 96 -7.88 2.89 5.68
CA VAL A 96 -6.85 2.29 4.82
C VAL A 96 -5.54 2.17 5.60
N LEU A 97 -5.01 0.97 5.68
CA LEU A 97 -3.65 0.69 6.13
C LEU A 97 -2.69 0.77 4.93
N LEU A 98 -1.69 1.64 4.99
CA LEU A 98 -0.65 1.79 3.96
C LEU A 98 0.40 0.67 4.06
N GLY A 99 -0.03 -0.51 3.76
CA GLY A 99 0.68 -1.77 3.81
C GLY A 99 -0.19 -2.94 3.30
N PRO A 100 0.43 -4.07 3.06
CA PRO A 100 1.84 -4.43 3.24
C PRO A 100 2.77 -3.94 2.12
N GLY A 101 4.09 -3.89 2.42
CA GLY A 101 5.13 -3.69 1.42
C GLY A 101 5.59 -5.02 0.82
N VAL A 102 5.76 -5.08 -0.52
CA VAL A 102 6.10 -6.34 -1.20
C VAL A 102 7.17 -6.21 -2.29
N ASN A 103 7.89 -5.09 -2.34
CA ASN A 103 8.99 -4.95 -3.30
C ASN A 103 10.08 -5.98 -3.02
N ILE A 104 10.61 -6.58 -4.07
CA ILE A 104 11.62 -7.63 -3.96
C ILE A 104 12.98 -7.06 -3.55
N TYR A 105 13.69 -7.71 -2.64
CA TYR A 105 15.05 -7.35 -2.27
C TYR A 105 15.99 -7.57 -3.46
N ARG A 106 16.44 -6.49 -4.04
CA ARG A 106 17.40 -6.53 -5.12
C ARG A 106 18.83 -6.39 -4.62
N THR A 107 18.99 -5.68 -3.52
CA THR A 107 20.27 -5.43 -2.86
C THR A 107 20.06 -5.33 -1.35
N PRO A 108 21.00 -5.85 -0.53
CA PRO A 108 20.90 -5.72 0.92
C PRO A 108 21.06 -4.26 1.41
N LEU A 109 21.56 -3.37 0.55
CA LEU A 109 21.77 -1.95 0.88
C LEU A 109 20.53 -1.07 0.73
N ASN A 110 19.39 -1.62 0.30
CA ASN A 110 18.15 -0.85 0.24
C ASN A 110 17.65 -0.53 1.65
N GLY A 111 17.49 0.75 1.95
CA GLY A 111 17.09 1.25 3.27
C GLY A 111 15.69 0.83 3.74
N ARG A 112 14.85 0.27 2.84
CA ARG A 112 13.48 -0.16 3.16
C ARG A 112 13.27 -1.67 3.07
N ASN A 113 14.32 -2.47 3.01
CA ASN A 113 14.18 -3.93 2.97
C ASN A 113 13.40 -4.50 4.17
N PHE A 114 13.56 -3.93 5.37
CA PHE A 114 12.83 -4.35 6.57
C PHE A 114 11.29 -4.26 6.39
N GLU A 115 10.81 -3.39 5.52
CA GLU A 115 9.41 -3.13 5.23
C GLU A 115 8.81 -4.13 4.23
N TYR A 116 9.63 -4.99 3.64
CA TYR A 116 9.25 -5.94 2.59
C TYR A 116 9.42 -7.40 3.02
N MET A 117 8.96 -8.34 2.18
CA MET A 117 8.85 -9.76 2.52
C MET A 117 9.98 -10.65 2.01
N GLY A 118 11.04 -10.06 1.42
CA GLY A 118 12.22 -10.82 1.00
C GLY A 118 12.53 -10.73 -0.49
N GLU A 119 13.39 -11.63 -0.94
CA GLU A 119 13.90 -11.70 -2.32
C GLU A 119 13.15 -12.71 -3.21
N ASP A 120 12.38 -13.61 -2.60
CA ASP A 120 11.61 -14.63 -3.33
C ASP A 120 10.20 -14.10 -3.63
N PRO A 121 9.84 -13.89 -4.91
CA PRO A 121 8.54 -13.35 -5.30
C PRO A 121 7.38 -14.30 -4.98
N TYR A 122 7.60 -15.60 -5.00
CA TYR A 122 6.56 -16.58 -4.67
C TYR A 122 6.25 -16.58 -3.17
N LEU A 123 7.28 -16.63 -2.33
CA LEU A 123 7.13 -16.54 -0.88
C LEU A 123 6.44 -15.22 -0.50
N ALA A 124 6.91 -14.10 -1.05
CA ALA A 124 6.28 -12.79 -0.81
C ALA A 124 4.79 -12.79 -1.19
N GLY A 125 4.44 -13.36 -2.34
CA GLY A 125 3.05 -13.49 -2.79
C GLY A 125 2.19 -14.37 -1.89
N LYS A 126 2.73 -15.51 -1.42
CA LYS A 126 2.01 -16.43 -0.52
C LYS A 126 1.84 -15.88 0.89
N MET A 127 2.74 -15.02 1.34
CA MET A 127 2.64 -14.37 2.65
C MET A 127 1.77 -13.10 2.60
N VAL A 128 1.84 -12.33 1.51
CA VAL A 128 1.05 -11.09 1.39
C VAL A 128 -0.44 -11.33 1.28
N SER A 129 -0.87 -12.37 0.56
CA SER A 129 -2.28 -12.65 0.32
C SER A 129 -3.09 -12.88 1.61
N PRO A 130 -2.67 -13.74 2.56
CA PRO A 130 -3.37 -13.86 3.85
C PRO A 130 -3.24 -12.61 4.73
N TYR A 131 -2.13 -11.87 4.70
CA TYR A 131 -2.02 -10.58 5.40
C TYR A 131 -3.15 -9.64 4.96
N ILE A 132 -3.33 -9.45 3.66
CA ILE A 132 -4.37 -8.59 3.09
C ILE A 132 -5.76 -9.03 3.56
N ARG A 133 -6.06 -10.33 3.45
CA ARG A 133 -7.35 -10.86 3.93
C ARG A 133 -7.57 -10.58 5.41
N GLY A 134 -6.54 -10.74 6.23
CA GLY A 134 -6.62 -10.47 7.67
C GLY A 134 -6.94 -9.00 7.96
N VAL A 135 -6.25 -8.05 7.32
CA VAL A 135 -6.54 -6.63 7.45
C VAL A 135 -7.98 -6.31 7.04
N GLN A 136 -8.40 -6.81 5.87
CA GLN A 136 -9.69 -6.48 5.28
C GLN A 136 -10.89 -7.11 5.99
N GLN A 137 -10.72 -8.18 6.76
CA GLN A 137 -11.73 -8.73 7.65
C GLN A 137 -12.22 -7.71 8.70
N ASN A 138 -11.41 -6.72 9.03
CA ASN A 138 -11.77 -5.63 9.94
C ASN A 138 -12.47 -4.44 9.24
N GLY A 139 -12.77 -4.54 7.95
CA GLY A 139 -13.32 -3.42 7.17
C GLY A 139 -12.31 -2.30 6.91
N VAL A 140 -11.01 -2.59 6.98
CA VAL A 140 -9.90 -1.69 6.66
C VAL A 140 -9.28 -2.13 5.35
N ALA A 141 -9.11 -1.23 4.39
CA ALA A 141 -8.44 -1.56 3.13
C ALA A 141 -6.94 -1.78 3.36
N ALA A 142 -6.40 -2.88 2.85
CA ALA A 142 -4.96 -3.03 2.70
C ALA A 142 -4.51 -2.29 1.43
N CYS A 143 -3.47 -1.44 1.55
CA CYS A 143 -2.88 -0.72 0.44
C CYS A 143 -1.49 -1.27 0.14
N VAL A 144 -1.41 -2.20 -0.80
CA VAL A 144 -0.17 -2.89 -1.14
C VAL A 144 0.81 -1.95 -1.84
N LYS A 145 2.07 -1.94 -1.40
CA LYS A 145 3.06 -0.94 -1.84
C LYS A 145 4.45 -1.53 -2.09
N HIS A 146 5.28 -0.85 -2.88
CA HIS A 146 5.04 0.30 -3.75
C HIS A 146 5.01 -0.18 -5.19
N PHE A 147 3.92 -0.02 -5.89
CA PHE A 147 3.67 -0.57 -7.22
C PHE A 147 4.21 0.35 -8.31
N ALA A 148 5.21 -0.08 -9.00
CA ALA A 148 6.09 -1.20 -8.81
C ALA A 148 7.55 -0.73 -8.94
N LEU A 149 8.50 -1.66 -8.77
CA LEU A 149 9.92 -1.40 -9.06
C LEU A 149 10.63 -0.40 -8.13
N ASN A 150 10.08 -0.07 -6.97
CA ASN A 150 10.79 0.72 -5.95
C ASN A 150 11.70 -0.19 -5.11
N ASN A 151 12.82 -0.61 -5.69
CA ASN A 151 13.74 -1.59 -5.11
C ASN A 151 15.00 -0.95 -4.51
N HIS A 152 15.11 0.36 -4.51
CA HIS A 152 16.12 1.13 -3.77
C HIS A 152 15.64 2.57 -3.54
N GLU A 153 16.21 3.24 -2.54
CA GLU A 153 15.76 4.56 -2.10
C GLU A 153 16.59 5.74 -2.66
N VAL A 154 17.79 5.47 -3.15
CA VAL A 154 18.66 6.53 -3.68
C VAL A 154 18.04 7.12 -4.96
N ASN A 155 17.80 8.44 -4.94
CA ASN A 155 17.19 9.17 -6.06
C ASN A 155 15.85 8.59 -6.53
N ARG A 156 15.06 7.99 -5.64
CA ARG A 156 13.80 7.29 -5.96
C ARG A 156 12.81 8.12 -6.78
N HIS A 157 12.78 9.45 -6.62
CA HIS A 157 11.91 10.36 -7.37
C HIS A 157 12.34 10.61 -8.82
N THR A 158 13.57 10.27 -9.18
CA THR A 158 14.14 10.55 -10.51
C THR A 158 14.71 9.32 -11.21
N THR A 159 14.80 8.20 -10.50
CA THR A 159 15.33 6.96 -11.06
C THR A 159 14.37 6.39 -12.10
N ASN A 160 14.83 6.26 -13.34
CA ASN A 160 14.12 5.53 -14.38
C ASN A 160 14.61 4.08 -14.42
N VAL A 161 13.77 3.16 -13.97
CA VAL A 161 14.14 1.74 -13.87
C VAL A 161 14.20 1.10 -15.26
N ILE A 162 15.26 0.37 -15.50
CA ILE A 162 15.46 -0.45 -16.71
C ILE A 162 15.33 -1.92 -16.29
N VAL A 163 14.35 -2.59 -16.83
CA VAL A 163 14.07 -4.01 -16.60
C VAL A 163 13.45 -4.58 -17.87
N ASP A 164 13.82 -5.79 -18.24
CA ASP A 164 13.15 -6.51 -19.33
C ASP A 164 11.83 -7.13 -18.88
N ASP A 165 10.99 -7.50 -19.83
CA ASP A 165 9.66 -8.02 -19.52
C ASP A 165 9.71 -9.36 -18.79
N HIS A 166 10.74 -10.22 -19.06
CA HIS A 166 10.90 -11.48 -18.36
C HIS A 166 11.12 -11.25 -16.85
N ALA A 167 12.10 -10.41 -16.50
CA ALA A 167 12.36 -10.08 -15.10
C ALA A 167 11.17 -9.33 -14.46
N LEU A 168 10.52 -8.43 -15.19
CA LEU A 168 9.36 -7.70 -14.72
C LEU A 168 8.24 -8.66 -14.29
N TYR A 169 7.84 -9.59 -15.17
CA TYR A 169 6.71 -10.48 -14.93
C TYR A 169 7.02 -11.67 -14.03
N GLU A 170 8.27 -12.10 -13.93
CA GLU A 170 8.64 -13.27 -13.12
C GLU A 170 9.20 -12.93 -11.74
N ILE A 171 9.75 -11.72 -11.56
CA ILE A 171 10.40 -11.32 -10.31
C ILE A 171 9.65 -10.17 -9.62
N TYR A 172 9.39 -9.07 -10.35
CA TYR A 172 8.92 -7.83 -9.69
C TYR A 172 7.42 -7.72 -9.53
N LEU A 173 6.64 -8.33 -10.41
CA LEU A 173 5.18 -8.24 -10.39
C LEU A 173 4.46 -9.38 -9.66
N PRO A 174 4.99 -10.62 -9.48
CA PRO A 174 4.20 -11.73 -8.97
C PRO A 174 3.60 -11.51 -7.58
N ALA A 175 4.33 -10.89 -6.65
CA ALA A 175 3.82 -10.61 -5.31
C ALA A 175 2.61 -9.65 -5.37
N PHE A 176 2.66 -8.62 -6.20
CA PHE A 176 1.53 -7.70 -6.43
C PHE A 176 0.35 -8.40 -7.12
N LYS A 177 0.63 -9.25 -8.10
CA LYS A 177 -0.42 -10.03 -8.78
C LYS A 177 -1.17 -10.93 -7.80
N MET A 178 -0.44 -11.66 -6.95
CA MET A 178 -1.05 -12.48 -5.90
C MET A 178 -1.78 -11.64 -4.86
N ALA A 179 -1.27 -10.47 -4.50
CA ALA A 179 -1.94 -9.54 -3.61
C ALA A 179 -3.32 -9.12 -4.15
N VAL A 180 -3.43 -8.87 -5.45
CA VAL A 180 -4.68 -8.53 -6.13
C VAL A 180 -5.58 -9.75 -6.29
N GLN A 181 -5.08 -10.82 -6.92
CA GLN A 181 -5.92 -11.94 -7.36
C GLN A 181 -6.21 -12.97 -6.26
N GLU A 182 -5.25 -13.24 -5.35
CA GLU A 182 -5.43 -14.19 -4.24
C GLU A 182 -5.76 -13.46 -2.93
N GLY A 183 -5.15 -12.30 -2.69
CA GLY A 183 -5.38 -11.48 -1.50
C GLY A 183 -6.65 -10.64 -1.56
N GLY A 184 -7.09 -10.27 -2.75
CA GLY A 184 -8.25 -9.41 -2.98
C GLY A 184 -8.03 -7.99 -2.46
N ALA A 185 -6.82 -7.41 -2.67
CA ALA A 185 -6.46 -6.07 -2.20
C ALA A 185 -7.46 -5.01 -2.68
N TRP A 186 -7.91 -4.13 -1.78
CA TRP A 186 -8.82 -3.04 -2.13
C TRP A 186 -8.10 -1.77 -2.57
N SER A 187 -6.81 -1.64 -2.25
CA SER A 187 -6.01 -0.52 -2.73
C SER A 187 -4.55 -0.91 -3.01
N ILE A 188 -3.92 -0.13 -3.87
CA ILE A 188 -2.53 -0.24 -4.30
C ILE A 188 -1.90 1.14 -4.20
N MET A 189 -0.66 1.23 -3.73
CA MET A 189 0.11 2.48 -3.74
C MET A 189 1.09 2.49 -4.91
N GLY A 190 1.00 3.51 -5.76
CA GLY A 190 1.98 3.76 -6.83
C GLY A 190 3.34 4.14 -6.26
N ALA A 191 4.41 3.78 -6.96
CA ALA A 191 5.77 4.07 -6.54
C ALA A 191 6.28 5.41 -7.11
N TYR A 192 7.30 5.98 -6.47
CA TYR A 192 7.89 7.26 -6.90
C TYR A 192 8.65 7.20 -8.21
N ASN A 193 9.37 6.10 -8.44
CA ASN A 193 10.29 5.97 -9.55
C ASN A 193 9.60 5.97 -10.92
N LEU A 194 10.40 6.15 -11.96
CA LEU A 194 9.95 6.08 -13.34
C LEU A 194 10.17 4.67 -13.91
N TYR A 195 9.30 4.30 -14.83
CA TYR A 195 9.47 3.15 -15.71
C TYR A 195 9.05 3.54 -17.13
N LYS A 196 9.91 3.23 -18.10
CA LYS A 196 9.75 3.67 -19.50
C LYS A 196 9.54 5.20 -19.64
N GLY A 197 10.22 5.98 -18.79
CA GLY A 197 10.19 7.44 -18.80
C GLY A 197 8.94 8.08 -18.17
N GLN A 198 8.05 7.31 -17.57
CA GLN A 198 6.85 7.78 -16.87
C GLN A 198 6.91 7.44 -15.37
N HIS A 199 6.54 8.37 -14.49
CA HIS A 199 6.37 8.08 -13.08
C HIS A 199 5.32 7.00 -12.84
N LEU A 200 5.60 6.05 -11.96
CA LEU A 200 4.73 4.90 -11.73
C LEU A 200 3.37 5.28 -11.15
N CYS A 201 3.25 6.44 -10.50
CA CYS A 201 1.97 6.96 -10.03
C CYS A 201 1.00 7.37 -11.17
N HIS A 202 1.49 7.50 -12.42
CA HIS A 202 0.64 7.76 -13.59
C HIS A 202 1.05 6.96 -14.85
N ASN A 203 1.79 5.87 -14.65
CA ASN A 203 2.27 5.04 -15.75
C ASN A 203 1.13 4.23 -16.37
N GLN A 204 0.82 4.50 -17.64
CA GLN A 204 -0.26 3.84 -18.37
C GLN A 204 -0.09 2.32 -18.40
N TYR A 205 1.12 1.84 -18.74
CA TYR A 205 1.38 0.42 -18.90
C TYR A 205 1.18 -0.36 -17.59
N THR A 206 1.76 0.11 -16.50
CA THR A 206 1.66 -0.63 -15.22
C THR A 206 0.28 -0.50 -14.56
N LEU A 207 -0.32 0.70 -14.55
CA LEU A 207 -1.58 0.93 -13.84
C LEU A 207 -2.82 0.51 -14.64
N ASN A 208 -2.84 0.77 -15.95
CA ASN A 208 -4.04 0.48 -16.74
C ASN A 208 -3.92 -0.86 -17.47
N ASP A 209 -2.81 -1.11 -18.16
CA ASP A 209 -2.71 -2.30 -18.99
C ASP A 209 -2.51 -3.55 -18.11
N ILE A 210 -1.55 -3.52 -17.18
CA ILE A 210 -1.25 -4.66 -16.28
C ILE A 210 -2.23 -4.72 -15.11
N LEU A 211 -2.23 -3.71 -14.22
CA LEU A 211 -2.97 -3.78 -12.96
C LEU A 211 -4.48 -3.91 -13.18
N LYS A 212 -5.06 -2.99 -13.98
CA LYS A 212 -6.51 -2.99 -14.22
C LYS A 212 -6.92 -3.93 -15.35
N GLY A 213 -6.17 -3.95 -16.47
CA GLY A 213 -6.49 -4.75 -17.65
C GLY A 213 -6.22 -6.24 -17.46
N GLU A 214 -4.96 -6.62 -17.22
CA GLU A 214 -4.60 -8.03 -17.14
C GLU A 214 -5.06 -8.70 -15.81
N TRP A 215 -4.93 -7.99 -14.69
CA TRP A 215 -5.23 -8.57 -13.36
C TRP A 215 -6.66 -8.31 -12.89
N GLY A 216 -7.39 -7.41 -13.55
CA GLY A 216 -8.78 -7.11 -13.22
C GLY A 216 -8.95 -6.32 -11.93
N PHE A 217 -7.95 -5.52 -11.53
CA PHE A 217 -8.03 -4.71 -10.31
C PHE A 217 -9.06 -3.60 -10.47
N ASP A 218 -10.08 -3.59 -9.63
CA ASP A 218 -11.17 -2.60 -9.60
C ASP A 218 -11.13 -1.68 -8.37
N GLY A 219 -10.09 -1.81 -7.54
CA GLY A 219 -9.89 -1.01 -6.34
C GLY A 219 -9.29 0.37 -6.60
N VAL A 220 -8.84 1.02 -5.54
CA VAL A 220 -8.29 2.38 -5.56
C VAL A 220 -6.77 2.35 -5.69
N VAL A 221 -6.24 3.18 -6.60
CA VAL A 221 -4.80 3.49 -6.64
C VAL A 221 -4.55 4.79 -5.89
N ILE A 222 -3.65 4.74 -4.92
CA ILE A 222 -3.19 5.89 -4.14
C ILE A 222 -1.77 6.21 -4.60
N SER A 223 -1.44 7.48 -4.85
CA SER A 223 -0.04 7.87 -5.07
C SER A 223 0.74 7.81 -3.75
N ASP A 224 2.03 7.51 -3.81
CA ASP A 224 2.91 7.81 -2.68
C ASP A 224 3.01 9.33 -2.50
N TRP A 225 3.39 9.84 -1.31
CA TRP A 225 3.34 11.27 -0.95
C TRP A 225 4.27 12.13 -1.81
N GLY A 226 3.68 12.92 -2.71
CA GLY A 226 4.40 13.74 -3.69
C GLY A 226 4.89 12.96 -4.92
N GLY A 227 4.35 11.78 -5.17
CA GLY A 227 4.65 10.93 -6.33
C GLY A 227 3.82 11.24 -7.56
#